data_c0d40a1d1b64ce0b0322d0756008564d
#
_entry.id   c0d40a1d1b64ce0b0322d0756008564d
#
_cell.length_a   1.000
_cell.length_b   1.000
_cell.length_c   1.000
_cell.angle_alpha   90.00
_cell.angle_beta   90.00
_cell.angle_gamma   90.00
#
_symmetry.space_group_name_H-M   'P 1'
#
loop_
_entity.id
_entity.type
_entity.pdbx_description
1 polymer ?
#
loop_
_entity_poly.entity_id
_entity_poly.type
_entity_poly.pdbx_seq_one_letter_code
_entity_poly.pdbx_strand_id
1 'polypeptide(L)'
;LNEPLETYQDEIYLSGLGGDKPILPANLSALEDLARQRMPAESFDYICGGAGSEDSVRENAAAFRRWRIVPRMLTDVSAPAYASTVLGTELAAPIMLGPVGVLKLAHPEGEVAVARAAA
;
A
#
# COMPACT_ATOMS: atom_id res chain seq x y z
N LEU A 1 -0.36 0.08 -16.56
CA LEU A 1 0.54 -0.77 -15.78
C LEU A 1 0.35 -2.21 -16.22
N ASN A 2 1.02 -2.60 -17.32
CA ASN A 2 1.00 -3.99 -17.81
C ASN A 2 2.33 -4.71 -17.54
N GLU A 3 3.14 -4.17 -16.64
CA GLU A 3 4.38 -4.80 -16.22
C GLU A 3 4.07 -5.83 -15.12
N PRO A 4 4.62 -7.04 -15.19
CA PRO A 4 4.46 -8.03 -14.13
C PRO A 4 4.95 -7.46 -12.79
N LEU A 5 4.23 -7.70 -11.70
CA LEU A 5 4.64 -7.26 -10.35
C LEU A 5 6.06 -7.72 -9.97
N GLU A 6 6.56 -8.75 -10.62
CA GLU A 6 7.90 -9.31 -10.47
C GLU A 6 8.98 -8.32 -10.90
N THR A 7 8.74 -7.50 -11.94
CA THR A 7 9.73 -6.55 -12.46
C THR A 7 9.94 -5.34 -11.55
N TYR A 8 8.91 -4.92 -10.79
CA TYR A 8 8.97 -3.74 -9.94
C TYR A 8 10.04 -3.84 -8.83
N GLN A 9 10.16 -5.01 -8.19
CA GLN A 9 11.18 -5.22 -7.16
C GLN A 9 12.58 -5.28 -7.77
N ASP A 10 12.72 -5.92 -8.92
CA ASP A 10 13.98 -6.01 -9.64
C ASP A 10 14.44 -4.64 -10.12
N GLU A 11 13.54 -3.80 -10.62
CA GLU A 11 13.83 -2.43 -11.01
C GLU A 11 14.34 -1.58 -9.83
N ILE A 12 13.67 -1.65 -8.68
CA ILE A 12 14.12 -0.95 -7.46
C ILE A 12 15.52 -1.42 -7.06
N TYR A 13 15.77 -2.73 -7.11
CA TYR A 13 17.04 -3.30 -6.72
C TYR A 13 18.17 -2.91 -7.71
N LEU A 14 17.93 -3.05 -9.00
CA LEU A 14 18.92 -2.72 -10.05
C LEU A 14 19.22 -1.22 -10.08
N SER A 15 18.20 -0.37 -10.01
CA SER A 15 18.38 1.08 -9.93
C SER A 15 19.15 1.49 -8.67
N GLY A 16 18.90 0.81 -7.55
CA GLY A 16 19.60 1.03 -6.29
C GLY A 16 21.09 0.70 -6.37
N LEU A 17 21.51 -0.28 -7.17
CA LEU A 17 22.91 -0.57 -7.44
C LEU A 17 23.61 0.59 -8.19
N GLY A 18 22.86 1.34 -9.00
CA GLY A 18 23.29 2.57 -9.65
C GLY A 18 23.32 3.80 -8.74
N GLY A 19 22.83 3.69 -7.51
CA GLY A 19 22.73 4.78 -6.55
C GLY A 19 21.39 5.54 -6.61
N ASP A 20 20.44 5.11 -7.42
CA ASP A 20 19.12 5.72 -7.51
C ASP A 20 18.26 5.33 -6.29
N LYS A 21 17.54 6.31 -5.77
CA LYS A 21 16.58 6.07 -4.68
C LYS A 21 15.18 5.98 -5.24
N PRO A 22 14.37 4.99 -4.81
CA PRO A 22 12.98 4.91 -5.23
C PRO A 22 12.20 6.13 -4.74
N ILE A 23 11.16 6.51 -5.51
CA ILE A 23 10.27 7.63 -5.18
C ILE A 23 9.58 7.41 -3.81
N LEU A 24 9.19 6.16 -3.55
CA LEU A 24 8.62 5.74 -2.28
C LEU A 24 9.68 4.97 -1.47
N PRO A 25 9.70 5.13 -0.15
CA PRO A 25 10.65 4.42 0.69
C PRO A 25 10.36 2.91 0.67
N ALA A 26 11.38 2.08 0.64
CA ALA A 26 11.26 0.64 0.77
C ALA A 26 10.61 0.24 2.12
N ASN A 27 10.86 1.01 3.16
CA ASN A 27 10.12 0.90 4.43
C ASN A 27 8.91 1.82 4.40
N LEU A 28 7.73 1.25 4.16
CA LEU A 28 6.47 2.02 4.08
C LEU A 28 6.10 2.75 5.37
N SER A 29 6.66 2.38 6.52
CA SER A 29 6.46 3.14 7.77
C SER A 29 7.01 4.57 7.70
N ALA A 30 7.94 4.84 6.78
CA ALA A 30 8.45 6.20 6.56
C ALA A 30 7.50 7.09 5.74
N LEU A 31 6.41 6.53 5.17
CA LEU A 31 5.43 7.31 4.41
C LEU A 31 4.72 8.35 5.27
N GLU A 32 4.49 8.05 6.55
CA GLU A 32 3.85 8.97 7.48
C GLU A 32 4.68 10.24 7.66
N ASP A 33 5.99 10.12 7.85
CA ASP A 33 6.89 11.27 7.98
C ASP A 33 6.98 12.08 6.68
N LEU A 34 6.95 11.42 5.52
CA LEU A 34 6.93 12.09 4.23
C LEU A 34 5.60 12.82 3.99
N ALA A 35 4.48 12.23 4.38
CA ALA A 35 3.17 12.86 4.31
C ALA A 35 3.11 14.09 5.22
N ARG A 36 3.60 14.00 6.45
CA ARG A 36 3.69 15.12 7.41
C ARG A 36 4.45 16.32 6.84
N GLN A 37 5.49 16.07 6.07
CA GLN A 37 6.31 17.13 5.45
C GLN A 37 5.65 17.79 4.23
N ARG A 38 4.68 17.12 3.59
CA ARG A 38 4.10 17.56 2.31
C ARG A 38 2.67 18.01 2.41
N MET A 39 1.94 17.55 3.40
CA MET A 39 0.53 17.89 3.59
C MET A 39 0.37 19.11 4.50
N PRO A 40 -0.72 19.89 4.36
CA PRO A 40 -1.12 20.85 5.37
C PRO A 40 -1.29 20.15 6.73
N ALA A 41 -0.83 20.78 7.81
CA ALA A 41 -0.86 20.19 9.14
C ALA A 41 -2.26 19.72 9.55
N GLU A 42 -3.28 20.53 9.30
CA GLU A 42 -4.68 20.22 9.62
C GLU A 42 -5.18 18.95 8.89
N SER A 43 -4.81 18.80 7.60
CA SER A 43 -5.15 17.62 6.82
C SER A 43 -4.41 16.39 7.33
N PHE A 44 -3.15 16.54 7.66
CA PHE A 44 -2.34 15.47 8.21
C PHE A 44 -2.89 14.99 9.55
N ASP A 45 -3.16 15.91 10.47
CA ASP A 45 -3.67 15.59 11.81
C ASP A 45 -5.05 14.91 11.74
N TYR A 46 -5.91 15.33 10.80
CA TYR A 46 -7.19 14.68 10.57
C TYR A 46 -7.05 13.23 10.09
N ILE A 47 -6.11 12.98 9.18
CA ILE A 47 -5.92 11.64 8.58
C ILE A 47 -5.20 10.70 9.54
N CYS A 48 -4.20 11.17 10.27
CA CYS A 48 -3.39 10.36 11.16
C CYS A 48 -3.97 10.22 12.56
N GLY A 49 -4.84 11.16 12.96
CA GLY A 49 -5.47 11.15 14.29
C GLY A 49 -6.53 10.08 14.43
N GLY A 50 -6.69 9.57 15.64
CA GLY A 50 -7.71 8.62 16.03
C GLY A 50 -8.61 9.13 17.15
N ALA A 51 -9.69 8.42 17.44
CA ALA A 51 -10.62 8.78 18.49
C ALA A 51 -10.06 8.49 19.89
N GLY A 52 -10.32 9.36 20.83
CA GLY A 52 -10.00 9.20 22.25
C GLY A 52 -8.49 9.03 22.49
N SER A 53 -8.11 7.94 23.13
CA SER A 53 -6.71 7.61 23.41
C SER A 53 -5.95 7.00 22.22
N GLU A 54 -6.59 6.89 21.06
CA GLU A 54 -6.03 6.27 19.84
C GLU A 54 -5.61 4.80 20.00
N ASP A 55 -6.16 4.10 20.97
CA ASP A 55 -5.86 2.69 21.18
C ASP A 55 -6.16 1.83 19.95
N SER A 56 -7.30 2.10 19.29
CA SER A 56 -7.67 1.38 18.07
C SER A 56 -6.69 1.59 16.93
N VAL A 57 -6.13 2.78 16.78
CA VAL A 57 -5.11 3.08 15.76
C VAL A 57 -3.86 2.23 16.02
N ARG A 58 -3.39 2.21 17.27
CA ARG A 58 -2.23 1.41 17.68
C ARG A 58 -2.48 -0.09 17.51
N GLU A 59 -3.65 -0.57 17.96
CA GLU A 59 -4.00 -1.99 17.87
C GLU A 59 -4.19 -2.46 16.41
N ASN A 60 -4.70 -1.62 15.53
CA ASN A 60 -4.80 -1.93 14.10
C ASN A 60 -3.41 -2.20 13.50
N ALA A 61 -2.45 -1.34 13.77
CA ALA A 61 -1.08 -1.55 13.31
C ALA A 61 -0.43 -2.78 13.96
N ALA A 62 -0.67 -3.01 15.26
CA ALA A 62 -0.13 -4.15 16.00
C ALA A 62 -0.74 -5.49 15.55
N ALA A 63 -1.98 -5.49 15.07
CA ALA A 63 -2.67 -6.70 14.63
C ALA A 63 -1.92 -7.43 13.52
N PHE A 64 -1.31 -6.70 12.58
CA PHE A 64 -0.52 -7.31 11.50
C PHE A 64 0.67 -8.12 12.02
N ARG A 65 1.21 -7.81 13.18
CA ARG A 65 2.33 -8.55 13.79
C ARG A 65 1.91 -9.91 14.36
N ARG A 66 0.61 -10.14 14.54
CA ARG A 66 0.06 -11.42 15.04
C ARG A 66 -0.05 -12.46 13.91
N TRP A 67 -0.03 -12.02 12.66
CA TRP A 67 -0.09 -12.89 11.50
C TRP A 67 1.30 -13.15 10.93
N ARG A 68 1.51 -14.36 10.42
CA ARG A 68 2.76 -14.75 9.80
C ARG A 68 2.48 -15.42 8.46
N ILE A 69 3.28 -15.06 7.48
CA ILE A 69 3.34 -15.80 6.22
C ILE A 69 4.24 -17.00 6.48
N VAL A 70 3.71 -18.21 6.27
CA VAL A 70 4.48 -19.45 6.37
C VAL A 70 4.91 -19.85 4.96
N PRO A 71 6.17 -19.62 4.58
CA PRO A 71 6.64 -19.98 3.25
C PRO A 71 6.65 -21.50 3.09
N ARG A 72 6.25 -21.97 1.90
CA ARG A 72 6.38 -23.37 1.51
C ARG A 72 7.59 -23.50 0.61
N MET A 73 8.62 -24.17 1.11
CA MET A 73 9.83 -24.41 0.35
C MET A 73 9.59 -25.48 -0.71
N LEU A 74 10.37 -25.45 -1.80
CA LEU A 74 10.32 -26.40 -2.91
C LEU A 74 8.96 -26.50 -3.61
N THR A 75 8.16 -25.45 -3.54
CA THR A 75 6.92 -25.36 -4.32
C THR A 75 7.25 -24.72 -5.67
N ASP A 76 6.69 -25.27 -6.75
CA ASP A 76 6.82 -24.66 -8.07
C ASP A 76 6.05 -23.33 -8.09
N VAL A 77 6.75 -22.26 -8.38
CA VAL A 77 6.25 -20.88 -8.48
C VAL A 77 6.49 -20.28 -9.86
N SER A 78 6.77 -21.10 -10.86
CA SER A 78 7.03 -20.65 -12.24
C SER A 78 5.82 -19.97 -12.91
N ALA A 79 4.60 -20.28 -12.45
CA ALA A 79 3.36 -19.69 -12.95
C ALA A 79 2.38 -19.41 -11.79
N PRO A 80 2.62 -18.39 -10.96
CA PRO A 80 1.75 -18.09 -9.86
C PRO A 80 0.40 -17.56 -10.35
N ALA A 81 -0.71 -18.08 -9.80
CA ALA A 81 -2.06 -17.63 -10.08
C ALA A 81 -2.54 -16.69 -8.97
N TYR A 82 -2.74 -15.42 -9.29
CA TYR A 82 -3.24 -14.40 -8.37
C TYR A 82 -4.72 -14.09 -8.55
N ALA A 83 -5.29 -14.42 -9.72
CA ALA A 83 -6.68 -14.12 -10.04
C ALA A 83 -7.64 -14.74 -9.02
N SER A 84 -8.65 -14.00 -8.64
CA SER A 84 -9.68 -14.44 -7.72
C SER A 84 -11.03 -13.79 -8.03
N THR A 85 -12.11 -14.42 -7.58
CA THR A 85 -13.47 -13.88 -7.72
C THR A 85 -13.95 -13.40 -6.35
N VAL A 86 -14.28 -12.13 -6.24
CA VAL A 86 -14.84 -11.54 -5.01
C VAL A 86 -16.20 -10.95 -5.32
N LEU A 87 -17.24 -11.43 -4.64
CA LEU A 87 -18.64 -11.00 -4.83
C LEU A 87 -19.09 -11.03 -6.30
N GLY A 88 -18.64 -12.01 -7.06
CA GLY A 88 -18.97 -12.16 -8.48
C GLY A 88 -18.14 -11.31 -9.43
N THR A 89 -17.16 -10.55 -8.92
CA THR A 89 -16.23 -9.76 -9.74
C THR A 89 -14.88 -10.45 -9.83
N GLU A 90 -14.41 -10.65 -11.05
CA GLU A 90 -13.06 -11.16 -11.31
C GLU A 90 -12.01 -10.09 -11.02
N LEU A 91 -11.01 -10.44 -10.22
CA LEU A 91 -9.88 -9.59 -9.86
C LEU A 91 -8.59 -10.23 -10.33
N ALA A 92 -7.67 -9.41 -10.83
CA ALA A 92 -6.33 -9.87 -11.22
C ALA A 92 -5.50 -10.36 -10.02
N ALA A 93 -5.77 -9.84 -8.83
CA ALA A 93 -5.18 -10.28 -7.56
C ALA A 93 -6.21 -10.14 -6.43
N PRO A 94 -6.12 -10.90 -5.33
CA PRO A 94 -7.05 -10.84 -4.20
C PRO A 94 -6.79 -9.61 -3.32
N ILE A 95 -6.68 -8.43 -3.94
CA ILE A 95 -6.40 -7.16 -3.28
C ILE A 95 -7.45 -6.15 -3.72
N MET A 96 -8.04 -5.46 -2.77
CA MET A 96 -8.99 -4.39 -3.01
C MET A 96 -8.63 -3.18 -2.15
N LEU A 97 -8.79 -1.99 -2.72
CA LEU A 97 -8.71 -0.75 -1.94
C LEU A 97 -10.04 -0.52 -1.25
N GLY A 98 -10.00 -0.36 0.07
CA GLY A 98 -11.20 -0.03 0.86
C GLY A 98 -11.70 1.38 0.55
N PRO A 99 -12.99 1.66 0.73
CA PRO A 99 -13.52 3.01 0.60
C PRO A 99 -12.95 3.89 1.71
N VAL A 100 -12.42 5.06 1.33
CA VAL A 100 -11.90 6.06 2.26
C VAL A 100 -12.58 7.39 1.97
N GLY A 101 -13.20 7.99 2.98
CA GLY A 101 -13.85 9.29 2.83
C GLY A 101 -12.84 10.45 2.82
N VAL A 102 -13.29 11.56 2.24
CA VAL A 102 -12.58 12.87 2.31
C VAL A 102 -11.15 12.84 1.76
N LEU A 103 -10.86 11.99 0.77
CA LEU A 103 -9.52 11.85 0.17
C LEU A 103 -8.97 13.15 -0.46
N LYS A 104 -9.84 14.13 -0.73
CA LYS A 104 -9.41 15.46 -1.19
C LYS A 104 -8.57 16.23 -0.16
N LEU A 105 -8.60 15.84 1.10
CA LEU A 105 -7.66 16.35 2.11
C LEU A 105 -6.21 15.92 1.84
N ALA A 106 -6.05 14.75 1.24
CA ALA A 106 -4.72 14.20 0.91
C ALA A 106 -4.25 14.60 -0.49
N HIS A 107 -5.18 14.60 -1.47
CA HIS A 107 -4.85 14.86 -2.87
C HIS A 107 -6.01 15.52 -3.62
N PRO A 108 -5.76 16.52 -4.49
CA PRO A 108 -6.82 17.24 -5.20
C PRO A 108 -7.78 16.35 -6.00
N GLU A 109 -7.27 15.27 -6.61
CA GLU A 109 -8.08 14.32 -7.36
C GLU A 109 -8.82 13.30 -6.47
N GLY A 110 -8.45 13.20 -5.18
CA GLY A 110 -9.15 12.35 -4.21
C GLY A 110 -9.37 10.91 -4.70
N GLU A 111 -10.63 10.49 -4.70
CA GLU A 111 -11.06 9.15 -5.08
C GLU A 111 -10.74 8.78 -6.53
N VAL A 112 -10.66 9.77 -7.42
CA VAL A 112 -10.32 9.54 -8.84
C VAL A 112 -8.88 9.05 -8.99
N ALA A 113 -7.95 9.62 -8.22
CA ALA A 113 -6.56 9.15 -8.22
C ALA A 113 -6.46 7.70 -7.72
N VAL A 114 -7.20 7.36 -6.67
CA VAL A 114 -7.25 6.00 -6.11
C VAL A 114 -7.85 5.01 -7.12
N ALA A 115 -8.96 5.38 -7.78
CA ALA A 115 -9.59 4.53 -8.78
C ALA A 115 -8.67 4.25 -9.97
N ARG A 116 -7.93 5.25 -10.44
CA ARG A 116 -6.94 5.05 -11.51
C ARG A 116 -5.78 4.14 -11.09
N ALA A 117 -5.37 4.22 -9.84
CA ALA A 117 -4.29 3.38 -9.34
C ALA A 117 -4.74 1.92 -9.11
N ALA A 118 -6.04 1.69 -8.97
CA ALA A 118 -6.61 0.36 -8.73
C ALA A 118 -7.01 -0.37 -10.03
N ALA A 119 -7.11 0.34 -11.17
CA ALA A 119 -7.48 -0.22 -12.47
C ALA A 119 -6.27 -0.81 -13.19
#